data_07bb983135c3b5833d334c4052ca053c
#
_entry.id   07bb983135c3b5833d334c4052ca053c
#
_cell.length_a   1.000
_cell.length_b   1.000
_cell.length_c   1.000
_cell.angle_alpha   90.00
_cell.angle_beta   90.00
_cell.angle_gamma   90.00
#
_symmetry.space_group_name_H-M   'P 1'
#
loop_
_entity.id
_entity.type
_entity.pdbx_description
1 polymer ?
#
loop_
_entity_poly.entity_id
_entity_poly.type
_entity_poly.pdbx_seq_one_letter_code
_entity_poly.pdbx_strand_id
1 'polypeptide(L)'
;MSHLNYNHLYYFWMVCKQGSVTKAADALFLTPQTVTGQIKALEERMDGKLTKRNGRSVEPTELGQLVYKYADRMFGLSYEMLDIVNYSQRFQCFV
;
A
#
# COMPACT_ATOMS: atom_id res chain seq x y z
N MET A 1 -12.90 -11.54 14.43
CA MET A 1 -11.66 -11.12 13.76
C MET A 1 -11.98 -10.03 12.75
N SER A 2 -11.27 -8.93 12.82
CA SER A 2 -11.54 -7.85 11.89
C SER A 2 -10.64 -8.00 10.66
N HIS A 3 -11.16 -7.54 9.56
CA HIS A 3 -10.47 -7.64 8.29
C HIS A 3 -9.42 -6.55 8.12
N LEU A 4 -8.37 -6.88 7.41
CA LEU A 4 -7.36 -5.91 7.01
C LEU A 4 -8.01 -4.90 6.05
N ASN A 5 -7.75 -3.63 6.28
CA ASN A 5 -8.23 -2.60 5.37
C ASN A 5 -7.26 -2.49 4.19
N TYR A 6 -7.74 -2.83 3.03
CA TYR A 6 -6.95 -2.86 1.80
C TYR A 6 -6.37 -1.47 1.47
N ASN A 7 -7.14 -0.41 1.68
CA ASN A 7 -6.69 0.94 1.40
C ASN A 7 -5.58 1.38 2.35
N HIS A 8 -5.69 1.04 3.64
CA HIS A 8 -4.64 1.35 4.60
C HIS A 8 -3.32 0.69 4.18
N LEU A 9 -3.40 -0.57 3.75
CA LEU A 9 -2.22 -1.30 3.30
C LEU A 9 -1.66 -0.68 2.03
N TYR A 10 -2.52 -0.27 1.10
CA TYR A 10 -2.11 0.34 -0.14
C TYR A 10 -1.35 1.65 0.10
N TYR A 11 -1.84 2.49 1.01
CA TYR A 11 -1.18 3.76 1.32
C TYR A 11 0.18 3.54 1.96
N PHE A 12 0.29 2.55 2.85
CA PHE A 12 1.57 2.19 3.44
C PHE A 12 2.54 1.71 2.37
N TRP A 13 2.06 0.86 1.46
CA TRP A 13 2.87 0.35 0.36
C TRP A 13 3.39 1.49 -0.52
N MET A 14 2.53 2.45 -0.83
CA MET A 14 2.92 3.62 -1.63
C MET A 14 3.98 4.47 -0.91
N VAL A 15 3.82 4.67 0.39
CA VAL A 15 4.80 5.44 1.17
C VAL A 15 6.18 4.75 1.11
N CYS A 16 6.21 3.44 1.24
CA CYS A 16 7.47 2.69 1.17
C CYS A 16 8.10 2.79 -0.22
N LYS A 17 7.28 2.69 -1.27
CA LYS A 17 7.78 2.80 -2.64
C LYS A 17 8.35 4.18 -2.93
N GLN A 18 7.68 5.22 -2.46
CA GLN A 18 8.10 6.59 -2.71
C GLN A 18 9.20 7.05 -1.75
N GLY A 19 9.32 6.40 -0.60
CA GLY A 19 10.26 6.81 0.44
C GLY A 19 9.86 8.11 1.11
N SER A 20 8.63 8.56 0.94
CA SER A 20 8.17 9.85 1.43
C SER A 20 6.65 9.87 1.53
N VAL A 21 6.14 10.37 2.66
CA VAL A 21 4.69 10.53 2.84
C VAL A 21 4.16 11.58 1.86
N THR A 22 4.89 12.67 1.68
CA THR A 22 4.47 13.77 0.79
C THR A 22 4.36 13.29 -0.65
N LYS A 23 5.37 12.56 -1.13
CA LYS A 23 5.35 12.05 -2.50
C LYS A 23 4.23 11.04 -2.70
N ALA A 24 4.01 10.19 -1.72
CA ALA A 24 2.90 9.22 -1.80
C ALA A 24 1.55 9.94 -1.83
N ALA A 25 1.38 10.95 -0.99
CA ALA A 25 0.14 11.73 -0.96
C ALA A 25 -0.10 12.41 -2.30
N ASP A 26 0.94 12.99 -2.90
CA ASP A 26 0.82 13.63 -4.21
C ASP A 26 0.39 12.60 -5.27
N ALA A 27 1.00 11.42 -5.26
CA ALA A 27 0.66 10.38 -6.23
C ALA A 27 -0.77 9.87 -6.06
N LEU A 28 -1.29 9.94 -4.84
CA LEU A 28 -2.64 9.45 -4.51
C LEU A 28 -3.69 10.55 -4.55
N PHE A 29 -3.29 11.79 -4.81
CA PHE A 29 -4.17 12.97 -4.78
C PHE A 29 -4.81 13.15 -3.40
N LEU A 30 -4.00 12.93 -2.35
CA LEU A 30 -4.42 13.06 -0.96
C LEU A 30 -3.51 14.03 -0.23
N THR A 31 -3.92 14.43 0.99
CA THR A 31 -3.04 15.23 1.84
C THR A 31 -2.11 14.30 2.63
N PRO A 32 -0.92 14.79 3.02
CA PRO A 32 -0.02 13.99 3.85
C PRO A 32 -0.67 13.57 5.18
N GLN A 33 -1.52 14.42 5.74
CA GLN A 33 -2.22 14.11 6.99
C GLN A 33 -3.14 12.90 6.81
N THR A 34 -3.83 12.83 5.69
CA THR A 34 -4.72 11.71 5.40
C THR A 34 -3.91 10.41 5.29
N VAL A 35 -2.80 10.45 4.57
CA VAL A 35 -1.94 9.28 4.41
C VAL A 35 -1.39 8.83 5.76
N THR A 36 -0.90 9.77 6.57
CA THR A 36 -0.38 9.48 7.92
C THR A 36 -1.45 8.84 8.79
N GLY A 37 -2.68 9.37 8.74
CA GLY A 37 -3.80 8.82 9.52
C GLY A 37 -4.12 7.38 9.11
N GLN A 38 -4.08 7.09 7.83
CA GLN A 38 -4.35 5.74 7.33
C GLN A 38 -3.26 4.76 7.78
N ILE A 39 -2.02 5.20 7.76
CA ILE A 39 -0.90 4.36 8.22
C ILE A 39 -1.01 4.11 9.72
N LYS A 40 -1.38 5.13 10.50
CA LYS A 40 -1.58 4.94 11.94
C LYS A 40 -2.67 3.92 12.23
N ALA A 41 -3.75 3.95 11.46
CA ALA A 41 -4.82 2.97 11.60
C ALA A 41 -4.30 1.55 11.32
N LEU A 42 -3.45 1.41 10.33
CA LEU A 42 -2.82 0.13 10.01
C LEU A 42 -1.88 -0.31 11.15
N GLU A 43 -1.12 0.62 11.71
CA GLU A 43 -0.23 0.33 12.83
C GLU A 43 -1.00 -0.16 14.05
N GLU A 44 -2.15 0.45 14.33
CA GLU A 44 -3.00 0.00 15.42
C GLU A 44 -3.49 -1.41 15.18
N ARG A 45 -3.86 -1.71 13.94
CA ARG A 45 -4.31 -3.03 13.54
C ARG A 45 -3.21 -4.07 13.72
N MET A 46 -1.99 -3.72 13.33
CA MET A 46 -0.84 -4.63 13.40
C MET A 46 -0.19 -4.64 14.78
N ASP A 47 -0.63 -3.76 15.67
CA ASP A 47 -0.08 -3.61 17.01
C ASP A 47 1.43 -3.36 17.00
N GLY A 48 1.84 -2.45 16.12
CA GLY A 48 3.25 -2.08 16.04
C GLY A 48 3.50 -1.00 15.04
N LYS A 49 4.65 -0.37 15.14
CA LYS A 49 5.07 0.67 14.22
C LYS A 49 5.54 0.06 12.91
N LEU A 50 5.10 0.63 11.80
CA LEU A 50 5.45 0.16 10.47
C LEU A 50 6.48 1.04 9.78
N THR A 51 6.59 2.31 10.22
CA THR A 51 7.53 3.25 9.64
C THR A 51 8.35 3.93 10.71
N LYS A 52 9.54 4.38 10.31
CA LYS A 52 10.40 5.19 11.17
C LYS A 52 11.02 6.27 10.30
N ARG A 53 11.40 7.38 10.95
CA ARG A 53 12.03 8.47 10.25
C ARG A 53 13.53 8.26 10.16
N ASN A 54 14.09 8.59 9.03
CA ASN A 54 15.53 8.63 8.81
C ASN A 54 15.81 9.97 8.10
N GLY A 55 16.05 11.01 8.92
CA GLY A 55 16.19 12.36 8.39
C GLY A 55 14.86 12.82 7.79
N ARG A 56 14.86 13.17 6.51
CA ARG A 56 13.66 13.59 5.79
C ARG A 56 12.92 12.44 5.14
N SER A 57 13.53 11.27 5.10
CA SER A 57 12.90 10.13 4.47
C SER A 57 12.22 9.25 5.51
N VAL A 58 11.37 8.38 5.01
CA VAL A 58 10.63 7.43 5.83
C VAL A 58 11.03 6.03 5.40
N GLU A 59 11.38 5.21 6.37
CA GLU A 59 11.80 3.83 6.13
C GLU A 59 10.86 2.88 6.86
N PRO A 60 10.67 1.66 6.36
CA PRO A 60 9.92 0.67 7.12
C PRO A 60 10.74 0.15 8.30
N THR A 61 10.04 -0.15 9.40
CA THR A 61 10.62 -0.88 10.51
C THR A 61 10.77 -2.35 10.12
N GLU A 62 11.27 -3.21 11.02
CA GLU A 62 11.32 -4.64 10.75
C GLU A 62 9.92 -5.19 10.46
N LEU A 63 8.95 -4.80 11.28
CA LEU A 63 7.55 -5.18 11.04
C LEU A 63 7.05 -4.60 9.72
N GLY A 64 7.41 -3.35 9.45
CA GLY A 64 7.04 -2.69 8.19
C GLY A 64 7.60 -3.40 6.99
N GLN A 65 8.84 -3.91 7.07
CA GLN A 65 9.45 -4.65 5.98
C GLN A 65 8.68 -5.94 5.69
N LEU A 66 8.27 -6.63 6.74
CA LEU A 66 7.46 -7.84 6.59
C LEU A 66 6.12 -7.53 5.94
N VAL A 67 5.44 -6.51 6.44
CA VAL A 67 4.15 -6.10 5.88
C VAL A 67 4.30 -5.62 4.44
N TYR A 68 5.36 -4.87 4.15
CA TYR A 68 5.62 -4.39 2.79
C TYR A 68 5.83 -5.55 1.82
N LYS A 69 6.56 -6.57 2.26
CA LYS A 69 6.82 -7.75 1.44
C LYS A 69 5.51 -8.41 1.00
N TYR A 70 4.58 -8.57 1.94
CA TYR A 70 3.29 -9.16 1.60
C TYR A 70 2.42 -8.22 0.81
N ALA A 71 2.45 -6.91 1.13
CA ALA A 71 1.71 -5.92 0.36
C ALA A 71 2.18 -5.91 -1.10
N ASP A 72 3.47 -5.98 -1.32
CA ASP A 72 4.05 -6.01 -2.66
C ASP A 72 3.51 -7.20 -3.46
N ARG A 73 3.43 -8.36 -2.83
CA ARG A 73 2.86 -9.55 -3.45
C ARG A 73 1.37 -9.39 -3.72
N MET A 74 0.64 -8.86 -2.75
CA MET A 74 -0.81 -8.70 -2.88
C MET A 74 -1.17 -7.75 -4.01
N PHE A 75 -0.50 -6.60 -4.06
CA PHE A 75 -0.79 -5.61 -5.10
C PHE A 75 -0.25 -6.06 -6.46
N GLY A 76 0.88 -6.76 -6.48
CA GLY A 76 1.38 -7.36 -7.71
C GLY A 76 0.39 -8.34 -8.30
N LEU A 77 -0.17 -9.21 -7.45
CA LEU A 77 -1.19 -10.16 -7.88
C LEU A 77 -2.47 -9.45 -8.31
N SER A 78 -2.83 -8.37 -7.62
CA SER A 78 -4.01 -7.59 -7.97
C SER A 78 -3.87 -7.00 -9.38
N TYR A 79 -2.74 -6.41 -9.69
CA TYR A 79 -2.50 -5.86 -11.02
C TYR A 79 -2.45 -6.95 -12.08
N GLU A 80 -1.81 -8.07 -11.76
CA GLU A 80 -1.77 -9.21 -12.67
C GLU A 80 -3.18 -9.72 -12.97
N MET A 81 -4.00 -9.84 -11.93
CA MET A 81 -5.39 -10.25 -12.09
C MET A 81 -6.15 -9.31 -13.00
N LEU A 82 -5.99 -8.00 -12.79
CA LEU A 82 -6.70 -7.01 -13.60
C LEU A 82 -6.25 -7.07 -15.05
N ASP A 83 -4.96 -7.27 -15.30
CA ASP A 83 -4.44 -7.42 -16.66
C ASP A 83 -5.02 -8.65 -17.33
N ILE A 84 -5.08 -9.77 -16.63
CA ILE A 84 -5.60 -11.02 -17.17
C ILE A 84 -7.10 -10.89 -17.44
N VAL A 85 -7.84 -10.29 -16.51
CA VAL A 85 -9.28 -10.09 -16.68
C VAL A 85 -9.56 -9.19 -17.87
N ASN A 86 -8.84 -8.08 -17.99
CA ASN A 86 -9.01 -7.16 -19.11
C ASN A 86 -8.69 -7.85 -20.44
N TYR A 87 -7.62 -8.63 -20.47
CA TYR A 87 -7.23 -9.39 -21.66
C TYR A 87 -8.31 -10.40 -22.02
N SER A 88 -8.80 -11.16 -21.05
CA SER A 88 -9.83 -12.17 -21.26
C SER A 88 -11.12 -11.56 -21.78
N GLN A 89 -11.55 -10.43 -21.21
CA GLN A 89 -12.76 -9.76 -21.66
C GLN A 89 -12.63 -9.25 -23.07
N ARG A 90 -11.44 -8.78 -23.44
CA ARG A 90 -11.18 -8.28 -24.76
C ARG A 90 -11.37 -9.37 -25.83
N PHE A 91 -11.03 -10.61 -25.48
CA PHE A 91 -11.15 -11.74 -26.39
C PHE A 91 -12.48 -12.49 -26.25
N GLN A 92 -13.09 -12.40 -25.08
CA GLN A 92 -14.37 -13.05 -24.85
C GLN A 92 -15.51 -12.42 -25.64
N CYS A 93 -15.37 -11.20 -26.10
CA CYS A 93 -16.40 -10.63 -26.93
C CYS A 93 -16.56 -11.38 -28.25
N PHE A 94 -15.66 -12.27 -28.56
CA PHE A 94 -15.73 -13.05 -29.80
C PHE A 94 -16.33 -14.43 -29.62
N VAL A 95 -16.68 -14.73 -28.40
CA VAL A 95 -17.22 -16.06 -28.06
C VAL A 95 -18.72 -16.06 -28.02
#